data_485b5378bed670143d8068a51e20de73
#
_entry.id   485b5378bed670143d8068a51e20de73
#
_cell.length_a   1.000
_cell.length_b   1.000
_cell.length_c   1.000
_cell.angle_alpha   90.00
_cell.angle_beta   90.00
_cell.angle_gamma   90.00
#
_symmetry.space_group_name_H-M   'P 1'
#
loop_
_entity.id
_entity.type
_entity.pdbx_description
1 polymer ?
#
loop_
_entity_poly.entity_id
_entity_poly.type
_entity_poly.pdbx_seq_one_letter_code
_entity_poly.pdbx_strand_id
1 'polypeptide(L)'
;MADINMSISIEEQEICINAMRDEKFATIYASDSTYITKLDKLCKESPDMYSLIEDTGRGKKYLLKDKTLISFRAKKTTRVMTDEQKKASAERLRKARENRITFFKLQ
;
A
#
# COMPACT_ATOMS: atom_id res chain seq x y z
N MET A 1 -26.88 4.99 -3.45
CA MET A 1 -27.34 3.64 -3.70
C MET A 1 -26.19 2.72 -4.03
N ALA A 2 -26.01 1.68 -3.24
CA ALA A 2 -24.96 0.70 -3.46
C ALA A 2 -25.07 0.02 -4.81
N ASP A 3 -26.28 -0.10 -5.33
CA ASP A 3 -26.58 -0.78 -6.58
C ASP A 3 -25.98 -0.08 -7.79
N ILE A 4 -25.70 1.21 -7.68
CA ILE A 4 -25.10 1.98 -8.76
C ILE A 4 -23.69 1.47 -9.05
N ASN A 5 -22.93 1.12 -8.00
CA ASN A 5 -21.57 0.60 -8.16
C ASN A 5 -21.56 -0.75 -8.86
N MET A 6 -22.60 -1.54 -8.67
CA MET A 6 -22.71 -2.84 -9.32
C MET A 6 -23.05 -2.75 -10.79
N SER A 7 -23.58 -1.60 -11.24
CA SER A 7 -23.93 -1.43 -12.65
C SER A 7 -22.71 -1.13 -13.53
N ILE A 8 -21.57 -0.83 -12.93
CA ILE A 8 -20.32 -0.58 -13.68
C ILE A 8 -19.68 -1.92 -14.04
N SER A 9 -19.50 -2.16 -15.32
CA SER A 9 -18.84 -3.37 -15.78
C SER A 9 -17.36 -3.34 -15.44
N ILE A 10 -16.73 -4.51 -15.38
CA ILE A 10 -15.29 -4.62 -15.10
C ILE A 10 -14.48 -3.82 -16.12
N GLU A 11 -14.92 -3.75 -17.35
CA GLU A 11 -14.27 -3.01 -18.42
C GLU A 11 -14.27 -1.48 -18.18
N GLU A 12 -15.24 -0.99 -17.44
CA GLU A 12 -15.38 0.42 -17.13
C GLU A 12 -14.72 0.83 -15.81
N GLN A 13 -14.32 -0.16 -15.01
CA GLN A 13 -13.66 0.11 -13.75
C GLN A 13 -12.22 0.54 -13.99
N GLU A 14 -11.82 1.63 -13.35
CA GLU A 14 -10.51 2.22 -13.58
C GLU A 14 -9.94 2.87 -12.32
N ILE A 15 -8.65 3.12 -12.37
CA ILE A 15 -7.97 3.97 -11.41
C ILE A 15 -7.21 5.06 -12.18
N CYS A 16 -7.38 6.30 -11.75
CA CYS A 16 -6.70 7.45 -12.32
C CYS A 16 -5.94 8.18 -11.24
N ILE A 17 -4.67 8.43 -11.49
CA ILE A 17 -3.82 9.18 -10.56
C ILE A 17 -3.38 10.46 -11.26
N ASN A 18 -3.68 11.60 -10.65
CA ASN A 18 -3.27 12.90 -11.13
C ASN A 18 -2.27 13.51 -10.16
N ALA A 19 -1.07 13.75 -10.62
CA ALA A 19 -0.02 14.39 -9.84
C ALA A 19 0.68 15.44 -10.66
N MET A 20 0.72 16.66 -10.13
CA MET A 20 1.41 17.77 -10.80
C MET A 20 2.84 17.84 -10.31
N ARG A 21 3.74 18.26 -11.20
CA ARG A 21 5.17 18.32 -10.87
C ARG A 21 5.49 19.32 -9.77
N ASP A 22 4.79 20.44 -9.76
CA ASP A 22 4.99 21.53 -8.82
C ASP A 22 4.26 21.35 -7.48
N GLU A 23 3.50 20.27 -7.33
CA GLU A 23 2.73 19.99 -6.13
C GLU A 23 3.22 18.72 -5.45
N LYS A 24 3.13 18.69 -4.12
CA LYS A 24 3.54 17.52 -3.34
C LYS A 24 2.47 16.45 -3.27
N PHE A 25 1.22 16.83 -3.46
CA PHE A 25 0.09 15.93 -3.35
C PHE A 25 -0.31 15.35 -4.69
N ALA A 26 -1.08 14.27 -4.65
CA ALA A 26 -1.72 13.66 -5.81
C ALA A 26 -3.18 13.39 -5.50
N THR A 27 -4.01 13.34 -6.53
CA THR A 27 -5.39 12.92 -6.41
C THR A 27 -5.57 11.59 -7.11
N ILE A 28 -6.33 10.69 -6.48
CA ILE A 28 -6.57 9.35 -7.00
C ILE A 28 -8.06 9.16 -7.14
N TYR A 29 -8.52 8.88 -8.35
CA TYR A 29 -9.89 8.46 -8.60
C TYR A 29 -9.91 6.97 -8.86
N ALA A 30 -10.74 6.24 -8.15
CA ALA A 30 -10.87 4.80 -8.31
C ALA A 30 -12.34 4.40 -8.43
N SER A 31 -12.67 3.70 -9.48
CA SER A 31 -13.96 2.99 -9.63
C SER A 31 -13.78 1.48 -9.56
N ASP A 32 -12.54 1.00 -9.57
CA ASP A 32 -12.20 -0.40 -9.39
C ASP A 32 -12.38 -0.80 -7.92
N SER A 33 -13.23 -1.78 -7.66
CA SER A 33 -13.55 -2.21 -6.29
C SER A 33 -12.32 -2.68 -5.49
N THR A 34 -11.36 -3.31 -6.15
CA THR A 34 -10.13 -3.76 -5.51
C THR A 34 -9.30 -2.59 -5.01
N TYR A 35 -9.14 -1.55 -5.83
CA TYR A 35 -8.40 -0.36 -5.43
C TYR A 35 -9.15 0.49 -4.41
N ILE A 36 -10.48 0.55 -4.52
CA ILE A 36 -11.30 1.24 -3.51
C ILE A 36 -11.09 0.61 -2.13
N THR A 37 -11.10 -0.71 -2.05
CA THR A 37 -10.85 -1.43 -0.79
C THR A 37 -9.47 -1.12 -0.24
N LYS A 38 -8.44 -1.13 -1.09
CA LYS A 38 -7.07 -0.80 -0.68
C LYS A 38 -6.94 0.65 -0.20
N LEU A 39 -7.55 1.58 -0.93
CA LEU A 39 -7.48 2.99 -0.59
C LEU A 39 -8.26 3.31 0.69
N ASP A 40 -9.41 2.70 0.87
CA ASP A 40 -10.18 2.86 2.11
C ASP A 40 -9.38 2.34 3.32
N LYS A 41 -8.68 1.23 3.15
CA LYS A 41 -7.82 0.69 4.19
C LYS A 41 -6.67 1.66 4.51
N LEU A 42 -6.04 2.23 3.49
CA LEU A 42 -4.98 3.22 3.68
C LEU A 42 -5.49 4.48 4.37
N CYS A 43 -6.72 4.92 4.07
CA CYS A 43 -7.34 6.04 4.76
C CYS A 43 -7.53 5.77 6.25
N LYS A 44 -7.81 4.52 6.62
CA LYS A 44 -7.95 4.13 8.03
C LYS A 44 -6.61 4.00 8.73
N GLU A 45 -5.63 3.41 8.06
CA GLU A 45 -4.30 3.17 8.64
C GLU A 45 -3.44 4.42 8.68
N SER A 46 -3.56 5.26 7.66
CA SER A 46 -2.72 6.46 7.51
C SER A 46 -3.59 7.67 7.15
N PRO A 47 -4.46 8.14 8.06
CA PRO A 47 -5.34 9.26 7.76
C PRO A 47 -4.59 10.57 7.51
N ASP A 48 -3.34 10.66 7.95
CA ASP A 48 -2.48 11.83 7.71
C ASP A 48 -2.01 11.90 6.25
N MET A 49 -1.94 10.77 5.56
CA MET A 49 -1.45 10.71 4.18
C MET A 49 -2.58 10.52 3.17
N TYR A 50 -3.58 9.73 3.51
CA TYR A 50 -4.69 9.43 2.62
C TYR A 50 -6.00 9.91 3.20
N SER A 51 -6.79 10.62 2.40
CA SER A 51 -8.12 11.05 2.81
C SER A 51 -9.10 10.95 1.65
N LEU A 52 -10.34 10.61 1.97
CA LEU A 52 -11.42 10.58 0.98
C LEU A 52 -11.88 12.01 0.73
N ILE A 53 -11.83 12.45 -0.53
CA ILE A 53 -12.29 13.78 -0.93
C ILE A 53 -13.75 13.74 -1.36
N GLU A 54 -14.09 12.76 -2.18
CA GLU A 54 -15.40 12.69 -2.82
C GLU A 54 -15.81 11.27 -3.08
N ASP A 55 -17.10 10.99 -2.91
CA ASP A 55 -17.72 9.71 -3.28
C ASP A 55 -18.80 10.01 -4.31
N THR A 56 -18.55 9.60 -5.55
CA THR A 56 -19.47 9.88 -6.65
C THR A 56 -20.57 8.84 -6.82
N GLY A 57 -20.54 7.78 -5.99
CA GLY A 57 -21.44 6.65 -6.14
C GLY A 57 -20.96 5.60 -7.13
N ARG A 58 -20.21 6.01 -8.16
CA ARG A 58 -19.58 5.10 -9.11
C ARG A 58 -18.13 4.83 -8.78
N GLY A 59 -17.51 5.74 -8.07
CA GLY A 59 -16.14 5.64 -7.64
C GLY A 59 -15.87 6.61 -6.51
N LYS A 60 -14.65 6.61 -6.04
CA LYS A 60 -14.23 7.48 -4.94
C LYS A 60 -12.97 8.23 -5.34
N LYS A 61 -12.89 9.47 -4.87
CA LYS A 61 -11.72 10.31 -5.09
C LYS A 61 -11.00 10.51 -3.78
N TYR A 62 -9.70 10.24 -3.81
CA TYR A 62 -8.85 10.31 -2.62
C TYR A 62 -7.75 11.35 -2.81
N LEU A 63 -7.32 11.94 -1.71
CA LEU A 63 -6.15 12.79 -1.67
C LEU A 63 -4.98 12.02 -1.08
N LEU A 64 -3.88 11.98 -1.81
CA LEU A 64 -2.60 11.48 -1.32
C LEU A 64 -1.72 12.69 -1.07
N LYS A 65 -1.39 12.96 0.18
CA LYS A 65 -0.64 14.17 0.56
C LYS A 65 0.80 14.18 0.07
N ASP A 66 1.39 13.02 -0.10
CA ASP A 66 2.76 12.88 -0.58
C ASP A 66 2.83 11.98 -1.81
N LYS A 67 2.98 12.60 -2.98
CA LYS A 67 3.03 11.87 -4.25
C LYS A 67 4.25 10.96 -4.39
N THR A 68 5.27 11.13 -3.56
CA THR A 68 6.45 10.25 -3.57
C THR A 68 6.12 8.82 -3.13
N LEU A 69 4.96 8.63 -2.51
CA LEU A 69 4.48 7.30 -2.14
C LEU A 69 3.98 6.50 -3.36
N ILE A 70 3.78 7.16 -4.51
CA ILE A 70 3.45 6.47 -5.75
C ILE A 70 4.70 5.77 -6.25
N SER A 71 4.58 4.45 -6.47
CA SER A 71 5.71 3.62 -6.85
C SER A 71 5.44 2.90 -8.16
N PHE A 72 6.40 2.96 -9.06
CA PHE A 72 6.37 2.22 -10.32
C PHE A 72 7.37 1.07 -10.25
N ARG A 73 6.90 -0.13 -10.58
CA ARG A 73 7.73 -1.33 -10.51
C ARG A 73 7.76 -2.04 -11.85
N ALA A 74 8.95 -2.43 -12.28
CA ALA A 74 9.13 -3.17 -13.53
C ALA A 74 8.70 -4.62 -13.41
N LYS A 75 8.77 -5.18 -12.20
CA LYS A 75 8.41 -6.57 -11.94
C LYS A 75 7.51 -6.67 -10.72
N LYS A 76 6.60 -7.63 -10.77
CA LYS A 76 5.76 -7.95 -9.62
C LYS A 76 6.63 -8.63 -8.56
N THR A 77 6.62 -8.06 -7.35
CA THR A 77 7.36 -8.64 -6.24
C THR A 77 6.58 -9.82 -5.69
N THR A 78 7.16 -11.01 -5.77
CA THR A 78 6.62 -12.17 -5.09
C THR A 78 7.42 -12.37 -3.81
N ARG A 79 6.71 -12.46 -2.68
CA ARG A 79 7.35 -12.68 -1.38
C ARG A 79 7.61 -14.16 -1.13
N VAL A 80 7.99 -14.89 -2.16
CA VAL A 80 8.36 -16.29 -2.00
C VAL A 80 9.83 -16.32 -1.65
N MET A 81 10.13 -16.52 -0.37
CA MET A 81 11.49 -16.74 0.08
C MET A 81 11.86 -18.20 -0.18
N THR A 82 13.04 -18.42 -0.74
CA THR A 82 13.58 -19.77 -0.87
C THR A 82 13.90 -20.31 0.52
N ASP A 83 13.98 -21.64 0.64
CA ASP A 83 14.33 -22.28 1.93
C ASP A 83 15.67 -21.79 2.45
N GLU A 84 16.64 -21.57 1.57
CA GLU A 84 17.94 -21.03 1.92
C GLU A 84 17.84 -19.62 2.52
N GLN A 85 17.01 -18.77 1.94
CA GLN A 85 16.79 -17.43 2.46
C GLN A 85 16.11 -17.44 3.83
N LYS A 86 15.17 -18.36 4.03
CA LYS A 86 14.51 -18.55 5.32
C LYS A 86 15.50 -19.00 6.38
N LYS A 87 16.36 -19.95 6.05
CA LYS A 87 17.41 -20.42 6.95
C LYS A 87 18.39 -19.32 7.31
N ALA A 88 18.85 -18.55 6.31
CA ALA A 88 19.76 -17.45 6.53
C ALA A 88 19.18 -16.39 7.46
N SER A 89 17.91 -16.05 7.28
CA SER A 89 17.20 -15.09 8.15
C SER A 89 17.07 -15.60 9.56
N ALA A 90 16.73 -16.89 9.74
CA ALA A 90 16.61 -17.51 11.04
C ALA A 90 17.96 -17.56 11.77
N GLU A 91 19.02 -17.89 11.06
CA GLU A 91 20.38 -17.90 11.62
C GLU A 91 20.83 -16.52 12.07
N ARG A 92 20.55 -15.48 11.27
CA ARG A 92 20.87 -14.11 11.67
C ARG A 92 20.22 -13.72 12.97
N LEU A 93 18.93 -14.03 13.11
CA LEU A 93 18.19 -13.72 14.32
C LEU A 93 18.74 -14.48 15.51
N ARG A 94 19.08 -15.76 15.32
CA ARG A 94 19.65 -16.58 16.37
C ARG A 94 21.00 -16.06 16.84
N LYS A 95 21.89 -15.71 15.89
CA LYS A 95 23.20 -15.13 16.20
C LYS A 95 23.08 -13.82 16.96
N ALA A 96 22.15 -12.97 16.56
CA ALA A 96 21.92 -11.72 17.26
C ALA A 96 21.49 -11.94 18.71
N ARG A 97 20.66 -12.96 18.97
CA ARG A 97 20.25 -13.32 20.32
C ARG A 97 21.40 -13.88 21.13
N GLU A 98 22.19 -14.77 20.55
CA GLU A 98 23.35 -15.36 21.20
C GLU A 98 24.38 -14.29 21.56
N ASN A 99 24.65 -13.37 20.67
CA ASN A 99 25.57 -12.27 20.94
C ASN A 99 25.09 -11.39 22.09
N ARG A 100 23.79 -11.12 22.16
CA ARG A 100 23.20 -10.38 23.29
C ARG A 100 23.40 -11.11 24.61
N ILE A 101 23.10 -12.40 24.65
CA ILE A 101 23.23 -13.21 25.84
C ILE A 101 24.69 -13.26 26.28
N THR A 102 25.61 -13.46 25.34
CA THR A 102 27.05 -13.49 25.62
C THR A 102 27.51 -12.13 26.17
N PHE A 103 27.05 -11.04 25.62
CA PHE A 103 27.39 -9.70 26.11
C PHE A 103 26.92 -9.48 27.56
N PHE A 104 25.72 -9.92 27.90
CA PHE A 104 25.19 -9.82 29.25
C PHE A 104 25.96 -10.70 30.24
N LYS A 105 26.38 -11.87 29.81
CA LYS A 105 27.16 -12.79 30.70
C LYS A 105 28.54 -12.24 31.01
N LEU A 106 29.13 -11.46 30.14
CA LEU A 106 30.44 -10.85 30.32
C LEU A 106 30.42 -9.65 31.27
N GLN A 107 29.27 -9.13 31.51
CA GLN A 107 29.07 -8.05 32.48
C GLN A 107 28.68 -8.58 33.84
#